data_bc2be0a728338c4a8b61d48090ae0842
#
_entry.id   bc2be0a728338c4a8b61d48090ae0842
#
_cell.length_a   1.000
_cell.length_b   1.000
_cell.length_c   1.000
_cell.angle_alpha   90.00
_cell.angle_beta   90.00
_cell.angle_gamma   90.00
#
_symmetry.space_group_name_H-M   'P 1'
#
loop_
_entity.id
_entity.type
_entity.pdbx_description
1 polymer ?
#
loop_
_entity_poly.entity_id
_entity_poly.type
_entity_poly.pdbx_seq_one_letter_code
_entity_poly.pdbx_strand_id
1 'polypeptide(L)'
;MAKKKKNKKKLIIILGIVGAFILVMVATFVILLSPAGKSNESMTFNIKSGDGKKQIVEDLKDAGLIKSKYATLLYVILANKKNFQAGSYELSRDMSTQEIINAFNSGKIKDTKKPSISVTFKEGLTVKQYLKIISENTDLEYDNIIKEINDKSFIKGLIADYWFLTDELLNDDLYYPLEGYLYPNTYQIYKDSSLNVIVRKMLDETDKKLTPYKDVIEKSSYSVHD
;
A
#
# COMPACT_ATOMS: atom_id res chain seq x y z
N MET A 1 -38.58 50.46 -23.95
CA MET A 1 -37.34 50.24 -23.14
C MET A 1 -37.47 49.18 -22.03
N ALA A 2 -38.64 48.89 -21.49
CA ALA A 2 -38.84 47.92 -20.38
C ALA A 2 -38.54 46.42 -20.73
N LYS A 3 -38.80 45.94 -21.95
CA LYS A 3 -38.56 44.55 -22.39
C LYS A 3 -37.08 44.17 -22.39
N LYS A 4 -36.19 45.11 -22.75
CA LYS A 4 -34.74 44.90 -22.79
C LYS A 4 -34.09 44.77 -21.39
N LYS A 5 -34.64 45.42 -20.37
CA LYS A 5 -34.20 45.39 -18.97
C LYS A 5 -34.58 44.06 -18.29
N LYS A 6 -35.76 43.49 -18.61
CA LYS A 6 -36.27 42.22 -18.07
C LYS A 6 -35.46 41.01 -18.54
N ASN A 7 -34.98 41.03 -19.80
CA ASN A 7 -34.12 40.00 -20.35
C ASN A 7 -32.71 39.99 -19.75
N LYS A 8 -32.14 41.18 -19.45
CA LYS A 8 -30.83 41.27 -18.78
C LYS A 8 -30.87 40.67 -17.36
N LYS A 9 -31.95 40.93 -16.56
CA LYS A 9 -32.09 40.34 -15.24
C LYS A 9 -32.23 38.80 -15.27
N LYS A 10 -32.98 38.25 -16.24
CA LYS A 10 -33.10 36.81 -16.42
C LYS A 10 -31.73 36.19 -16.79
N LEU A 11 -30.96 36.81 -17.66
CA LEU A 11 -29.64 36.38 -18.06
C LEU A 11 -28.66 36.35 -16.89
N ILE A 12 -28.66 37.35 -16.03
CA ILE A 12 -27.81 37.41 -14.82
C ILE A 12 -28.18 36.29 -13.83
N ILE A 13 -29.48 36.04 -13.66
CA ILE A 13 -29.93 34.93 -12.77
C ILE A 13 -29.48 33.57 -13.33
N ILE A 14 -29.63 33.34 -14.64
CA ILE A 14 -29.19 32.10 -15.31
C ILE A 14 -27.68 31.93 -15.16
N LEU A 15 -26.88 32.99 -15.41
CA LEU A 15 -25.43 32.96 -15.23
C LEU A 15 -25.05 32.69 -13.75
N GLY A 16 -25.78 33.24 -12.79
CA GLY A 16 -25.59 32.95 -11.36
C GLY A 16 -25.84 31.48 -11.01
N ILE A 17 -26.94 30.91 -11.53
CA ILE A 17 -27.27 29.50 -11.32
C ILE A 17 -26.21 28.59 -11.95
N VAL A 18 -25.81 28.87 -13.19
CA VAL A 18 -24.74 28.11 -13.87
C VAL A 18 -23.41 28.23 -13.12
N GLY A 19 -23.06 29.42 -12.64
CA GLY A 19 -21.86 29.62 -11.83
C GLY A 19 -21.89 28.83 -10.52
N ALA A 20 -23.04 28.86 -9.82
CA ALA A 20 -23.21 28.06 -8.59
C ALA A 20 -23.10 26.55 -8.88
N PHE A 21 -23.71 26.08 -9.97
CA PHE A 21 -23.63 24.68 -10.39
C PHE A 21 -22.19 24.24 -10.68
N ILE A 22 -21.42 25.08 -11.41
CA ILE A 22 -20.00 24.81 -11.68
C ILE A 22 -19.19 24.74 -10.38
N LEU A 23 -19.42 25.65 -9.43
CA LEU A 23 -18.73 25.64 -8.13
C LEU A 23 -19.02 24.34 -7.36
N VAL A 24 -20.27 23.89 -7.31
CA VAL A 24 -20.64 22.63 -6.68
C VAL A 24 -19.94 21.45 -7.36
N MET A 25 -19.90 21.43 -8.69
CA MET A 25 -19.25 20.38 -9.45
C MET A 25 -17.73 20.32 -9.19
N VAL A 26 -17.07 21.48 -9.13
CA VAL A 26 -15.64 21.58 -8.80
C VAL A 26 -15.38 21.12 -7.35
N ALA A 27 -16.20 21.57 -6.39
CA ALA A 27 -16.08 21.16 -4.98
C ALA A 27 -16.22 19.65 -4.84
N THR A 28 -17.23 19.04 -5.49
CA THR A 28 -17.45 17.59 -5.50
C THR A 28 -16.22 16.86 -6.11
N PHE A 29 -15.69 17.36 -7.20
CA PHE A 29 -14.50 16.79 -7.85
C PHE A 29 -13.29 16.80 -6.91
N VAL A 30 -13.03 17.90 -6.21
CA VAL A 30 -11.94 18.00 -5.22
C VAL A 30 -12.14 17.02 -4.07
N ILE A 31 -13.37 16.87 -3.57
CA ILE A 31 -13.70 15.90 -2.50
C ILE A 31 -13.45 14.46 -2.97
N LEU A 32 -13.77 14.13 -4.22
CA LEU A 32 -13.55 12.80 -4.79
C LEU A 32 -12.07 12.46 -5.00
N LEU A 33 -11.20 13.47 -5.13
CA LEU A 33 -9.74 13.30 -5.23
C LEU A 33 -9.03 13.34 -3.87
N SER A 34 -9.73 13.68 -2.79
CA SER A 34 -9.15 13.67 -1.44
C SER A 34 -8.90 12.23 -0.94
N PRO A 35 -8.09 12.03 0.10
CA PRO A 35 -7.76 10.72 0.66
C PRO A 35 -8.96 9.80 0.86
N ALA A 36 -8.80 8.51 0.54
CA ALA A 36 -9.88 7.53 0.65
C ALA A 36 -10.19 7.16 2.11
N GLY A 37 -9.23 7.31 3.02
CA GLY A 37 -9.37 7.03 4.43
C GLY A 37 -8.37 7.84 5.26
N LYS A 38 -8.29 7.53 6.55
CA LYS A 38 -7.34 8.13 7.50
C LYS A 38 -6.24 7.16 7.92
N SER A 39 -6.32 5.89 7.46
CA SER A 39 -5.31 4.89 7.77
C SER A 39 -4.04 5.21 6.98
N ASN A 40 -2.94 5.30 7.71
CA ASN A 40 -1.59 5.47 7.18
C ASN A 40 -0.87 4.11 7.00
N GLU A 41 -1.59 2.99 7.16
CA GLU A 41 -1.05 1.68 6.83
C GLU A 41 -0.68 1.63 5.35
N SER A 42 0.62 1.43 5.11
CA SER A 42 1.14 1.29 3.76
C SER A 42 0.82 -0.09 3.22
N MET A 43 0.36 -0.13 1.98
CA MET A 43 0.24 -1.38 1.21
C MET A 43 1.07 -1.29 -0.05
N THR A 44 1.67 -2.41 -0.44
CA THR A 44 2.42 -2.48 -1.69
C THR A 44 1.46 -2.60 -2.87
N PHE A 45 1.53 -1.66 -3.79
CA PHE A 45 0.76 -1.65 -5.04
C PHE A 45 1.70 -1.83 -6.23
N ASN A 46 1.49 -2.89 -7.03
CA ASN A 46 2.37 -3.25 -8.13
C ASN A 46 1.77 -2.85 -9.48
N ILE A 47 2.51 -2.07 -10.27
CA ILE A 47 2.20 -1.77 -11.66
C ILE A 47 3.11 -2.63 -12.55
N LYS A 48 2.50 -3.49 -13.37
CA LYS A 48 3.24 -4.33 -14.32
C LYS A 48 3.56 -3.54 -15.60
N SER A 49 4.64 -3.92 -16.26
CA SER A 49 4.95 -3.35 -17.57
C SER A 49 3.86 -3.70 -18.58
N GLY A 50 3.26 -2.66 -19.19
CA GLY A 50 2.15 -2.82 -20.14
C GLY A 50 0.75 -2.63 -19.57
N ASP A 51 0.60 -2.49 -18.25
CA ASP A 51 -0.71 -2.21 -17.65
C ASP A 51 -1.29 -0.88 -18.18
N GLY A 52 -2.54 -0.95 -18.63
CA GLY A 52 -3.28 0.22 -19.08
C GLY A 52 -3.70 1.10 -17.90
N LYS A 53 -3.66 2.43 -18.05
CA LYS A 53 -4.06 3.39 -16.99
C LYS A 53 -5.45 3.12 -16.44
N LYS A 54 -6.40 2.68 -17.30
CA LYS A 54 -7.75 2.35 -16.87
C LYS A 54 -7.75 1.18 -15.90
N GLN A 55 -6.95 0.14 -16.19
CA GLN A 55 -6.78 -1.03 -15.32
C GLN A 55 -6.15 -0.62 -14.00
N ILE A 56 -5.04 0.13 -14.02
CA ILE A 56 -4.36 0.61 -12.82
C ILE A 56 -5.31 1.42 -11.91
N VAL A 57 -6.14 2.29 -12.50
CA VAL A 57 -7.12 3.09 -11.73
C VAL A 57 -8.25 2.20 -11.18
N GLU A 58 -8.63 1.14 -11.88
CA GLU A 58 -9.61 0.16 -11.40
C GLU A 58 -9.03 -0.62 -10.20
N ASP A 59 -7.82 -1.14 -10.32
CA ASP A 59 -7.10 -1.84 -9.25
C ASP A 59 -6.91 -0.95 -8.01
N LEU A 60 -6.59 0.35 -8.18
CA LEU A 60 -6.54 1.31 -7.08
C LEU A 60 -7.88 1.48 -6.37
N LYS A 61 -8.98 1.44 -7.11
CA LYS A 61 -10.32 1.54 -6.55
C LYS A 61 -10.67 0.28 -5.76
N ASP A 62 -10.35 -0.89 -6.30
CA ASP A 62 -10.61 -2.19 -5.68
C ASP A 62 -9.75 -2.38 -4.42
N ALA A 63 -8.52 -1.87 -4.42
CA ALA A 63 -7.66 -1.78 -3.22
C ALA A 63 -8.14 -0.74 -2.19
N GLY A 64 -9.18 0.05 -2.50
CA GLY A 64 -9.70 1.08 -1.58
C GLY A 64 -8.77 2.28 -1.37
N LEU A 65 -7.82 2.51 -2.29
CA LEU A 65 -6.85 3.60 -2.23
C LEU A 65 -7.37 4.91 -2.80
N ILE A 66 -8.44 4.88 -3.60
CA ILE A 66 -9.09 6.06 -4.18
C ILE A 66 -10.61 6.02 -3.99
N LYS A 67 -11.24 7.19 -3.89
CA LYS A 67 -12.69 7.31 -3.71
C LYS A 67 -13.49 7.02 -4.98
N SER A 68 -13.01 7.46 -6.15
CA SER A 68 -13.74 7.38 -7.40
C SER A 68 -12.82 7.14 -8.59
N LYS A 69 -13.06 6.03 -9.32
CA LYS A 69 -12.32 5.73 -10.54
C LYS A 69 -12.57 6.77 -11.66
N TYR A 70 -13.78 7.28 -11.75
CA TYR A 70 -14.12 8.27 -12.78
C TYR A 70 -13.45 9.63 -12.53
N ALA A 71 -13.47 10.11 -11.29
CA ALA A 71 -12.78 11.34 -10.91
C ALA A 71 -11.26 11.20 -11.11
N THR A 72 -10.69 10.04 -10.77
CA THR A 72 -9.27 9.76 -10.96
C THR A 72 -8.89 9.74 -12.45
N LEU A 73 -9.67 9.07 -13.30
CA LEU A 73 -9.43 9.05 -14.75
C LEU A 73 -9.52 10.46 -15.35
N LEU A 74 -10.52 11.24 -14.95
CA LEU A 74 -10.66 12.63 -15.38
C LEU A 74 -9.45 13.48 -14.94
N TYR A 75 -8.99 13.29 -13.70
CA TYR A 75 -7.78 13.96 -13.19
C TYR A 75 -6.54 13.60 -14.02
N VAL A 76 -6.34 12.31 -14.33
CA VAL A 76 -5.22 11.83 -15.15
C VAL A 76 -5.21 12.50 -16.53
N ILE A 77 -6.38 12.67 -17.13
CA ILE A 77 -6.54 13.33 -18.44
C ILE A 77 -6.25 14.83 -18.31
N LEU A 78 -6.90 15.53 -17.38
CA LEU A 78 -6.76 16.98 -17.20
C LEU A 78 -5.34 17.40 -16.80
N ALA A 79 -4.70 16.62 -15.92
CA ALA A 79 -3.33 16.85 -15.47
C ALA A 79 -2.25 16.36 -16.45
N ASN A 80 -2.66 15.83 -17.63
CA ASN A 80 -1.76 15.31 -18.67
C ASN A 80 -0.73 14.28 -18.16
N LYS A 81 -1.14 13.42 -17.19
CA LYS A 81 -0.28 12.40 -16.60
C LYS A 81 -0.21 11.17 -17.53
N LYS A 82 0.79 11.18 -18.43
CA LYS A 82 0.87 10.22 -19.54
C LYS A 82 1.64 8.93 -19.20
N ASN A 83 2.62 9.02 -18.29
CA ASN A 83 3.55 7.91 -18.05
C ASN A 83 3.41 7.38 -16.63
N PHE A 84 2.71 6.25 -16.47
CA PHE A 84 2.76 5.48 -15.24
C PHE A 84 3.93 4.50 -15.37
N GLN A 85 4.89 4.61 -14.46
CA GLN A 85 6.06 3.73 -14.48
C GLN A 85 5.71 2.41 -13.83
N ALA A 86 6.14 1.31 -14.45
CA ALA A 86 6.03 -0.01 -13.84
C ALA A 86 6.94 -0.10 -12.61
N GLY A 87 6.47 -0.77 -11.56
CA GLY A 87 7.21 -0.91 -10.30
C GLY A 87 6.29 -1.15 -9.12
N SER A 88 6.90 -1.34 -7.97
CA SER A 88 6.22 -1.51 -6.69
C SER A 88 6.16 -0.16 -5.96
N TYR A 89 4.97 0.23 -5.54
CA TYR A 89 4.68 1.49 -4.87
C TYR A 89 4.10 1.20 -3.49
N GLU A 90 4.61 1.85 -2.47
CA GLU A 90 3.98 1.85 -1.15
C GLU A 90 2.96 2.97 -1.08
N LEU A 91 1.69 2.60 -0.97
CA LEU A 91 0.56 3.52 -0.95
C LEU A 91 -0.23 3.33 0.33
N SER A 92 -0.87 4.39 0.80
CA SER A 92 -1.74 4.35 1.97
C SER A 92 -3.06 5.09 1.70
N ARG A 93 -4.08 4.80 2.48
CA ARG A 93 -5.42 5.39 2.30
C ARG A 93 -5.51 6.86 2.69
N ASP A 94 -4.52 7.37 3.41
CA ASP A 94 -4.40 8.79 3.76
C ASP A 94 -3.75 9.63 2.64
N MET A 95 -3.22 8.97 1.59
CA MET A 95 -2.75 9.65 0.39
C MET A 95 -3.92 10.14 -0.47
N SER A 96 -3.80 11.36 -0.97
CA SER A 96 -4.74 11.88 -1.97
C SER A 96 -4.51 11.19 -3.32
N THR A 97 -5.56 11.12 -4.14
CA THR A 97 -5.45 10.62 -5.52
C THR A 97 -4.35 11.33 -6.31
N GLN A 98 -4.13 12.62 -6.05
CA GLN A 98 -3.10 13.41 -6.71
C GLN A 98 -1.69 12.94 -6.33
N GLU A 99 -1.45 12.64 -5.05
CA GLU A 99 -0.18 12.11 -4.56
C GLU A 99 0.11 10.73 -5.16
N ILE A 100 -0.88 9.83 -5.17
CA ILE A 100 -0.76 8.49 -5.77
C ILE A 100 -0.40 8.58 -7.26
N ILE A 101 -1.15 9.35 -8.03
CA ILE A 101 -0.92 9.48 -9.48
C ILE A 101 0.41 10.18 -9.78
N ASN A 102 0.84 11.14 -8.96
CA ASN A 102 2.16 11.76 -9.09
C ASN A 102 3.29 10.79 -8.79
N ALA A 103 3.13 9.89 -7.80
CA ALA A 103 4.09 8.84 -7.51
C ALA A 103 4.30 7.93 -8.74
N PHE A 104 3.24 7.48 -9.38
CA PHE A 104 3.31 6.67 -10.61
C PHE A 104 3.99 7.39 -11.78
N ASN A 105 3.70 8.67 -11.96
CA ASN A 105 4.25 9.46 -13.06
C ASN A 105 5.74 9.80 -12.87
N SER A 106 6.21 9.91 -11.64
CA SER A 106 7.61 10.23 -11.32
C SER A 106 8.49 9.00 -11.11
N GLY A 107 7.89 7.81 -10.99
CA GLY A 107 8.60 6.58 -10.62
C GLY A 107 9.21 6.64 -9.22
N LYS A 108 8.87 7.68 -8.46
CA LYS A 108 9.34 7.87 -7.09
C LYS A 108 8.15 7.90 -6.16
N ILE A 109 8.15 7.04 -5.18
CA ILE A 109 7.33 7.25 -3.98
C ILE A 109 7.83 8.57 -3.38
N LYS A 110 7.02 9.62 -3.46
CA LYS A 110 7.29 10.81 -2.67
C LYS A 110 7.02 10.42 -1.23
N ASP A 111 8.09 10.22 -0.52
CA ASP A 111 8.16 10.13 0.93
C ASP A 111 7.60 11.45 1.52
N THR A 112 6.28 11.55 1.61
CA THR A 112 5.63 12.85 1.82
C THR A 112 5.34 13.16 3.28
N LYS A 113 5.57 12.25 4.24
CA LYS A 113 5.21 12.61 5.63
C LYS A 113 6.03 12.03 6.78
N LYS A 114 6.81 10.98 6.59
CA LYS A 114 7.59 10.44 7.71
C LYS A 114 8.97 9.97 7.26
N PRO A 115 10.02 10.32 7.98
CA PRO A 115 11.34 9.78 7.69
C PRO A 115 11.31 8.26 7.94
N SER A 116 11.58 7.48 6.88
CA SER A 116 11.88 6.07 7.06
C SER A 116 13.20 5.93 7.80
N ILE A 117 13.29 4.93 8.65
CA ILE A 117 14.51 4.55 9.34
C ILE A 117 15.08 3.29 8.73
N SER A 118 16.41 3.23 8.64
CA SER A 118 17.12 2.02 8.23
C SER A 118 17.31 1.13 9.45
N VAL A 119 16.66 -0.03 9.47
CA VAL A 119 16.82 -1.02 10.53
C VAL A 119 17.52 -2.24 9.99
N THR A 120 18.65 -2.60 10.60
CA THR A 120 19.47 -3.75 10.20
C THR A 120 19.16 -4.96 11.08
N PHE A 121 18.75 -6.04 10.45
CA PHE A 121 18.58 -7.35 11.05
C PHE A 121 19.77 -8.22 10.65
N LYS A 122 20.64 -8.53 11.60
CA LYS A 122 21.86 -9.29 11.36
C LYS A 122 21.57 -10.78 11.22
N GLU A 123 22.42 -11.48 10.48
CA GLU A 123 22.41 -12.94 10.41
C GLU A 123 22.67 -13.56 11.80
N GLY A 124 22.09 -14.75 12.02
CA GLY A 124 22.27 -15.52 13.26
C GLY A 124 21.44 -15.02 14.45
N LEU A 125 20.58 -14.04 14.26
CA LEU A 125 19.63 -13.62 15.30
C LEU A 125 18.33 -14.44 15.21
N THR A 126 17.72 -14.70 16.37
CA THR A 126 16.41 -15.35 16.47
C THR A 126 15.28 -14.38 16.17
N VAL A 127 14.07 -14.91 15.86
CA VAL A 127 12.85 -14.09 15.73
C VAL A 127 12.61 -13.24 16.97
N LYS A 128 12.81 -13.80 18.17
CA LYS A 128 12.68 -13.04 19.41
C LYS A 128 13.59 -11.78 19.43
N GLN A 129 14.81 -11.91 18.95
CA GLN A 129 15.75 -10.78 18.87
C GLN A 129 15.33 -9.79 17.78
N TYR A 130 14.79 -10.26 16.65
CA TYR A 130 14.22 -9.41 15.62
C TYR A 130 13.02 -8.61 16.14
N LEU A 131 12.10 -9.22 16.88
CA LEU A 131 10.98 -8.52 17.52
C LEU A 131 11.46 -7.44 18.50
N LYS A 132 12.53 -7.68 19.24
CA LYS A 132 13.13 -6.68 20.11
C LYS A 132 13.67 -5.49 19.30
N ILE A 133 14.40 -5.75 18.22
CA ILE A 133 14.90 -4.70 17.32
C ILE A 133 13.72 -3.91 16.72
N ILE A 134 12.63 -4.56 16.33
CA ILE A 134 11.42 -3.90 15.80
C ILE A 134 10.83 -2.95 16.86
N SER A 135 10.62 -3.42 18.10
CA SER A 135 10.03 -2.60 19.17
C SER A 135 10.92 -1.41 19.56
N GLU A 136 12.24 -1.55 19.50
CA GLU A 136 13.18 -0.47 19.79
C GLU A 136 13.22 0.62 18.71
N ASN A 137 12.81 0.29 17.48
CA ASN A 137 12.89 1.18 16.32
C ASN A 137 11.53 1.65 15.78
N THR A 138 10.43 1.15 16.34
CA THR A 138 9.06 1.48 15.90
C THR A 138 8.19 1.88 17.08
N ASP A 139 6.97 2.31 16.81
CA ASP A 139 5.96 2.61 17.84
C ASP A 139 5.23 1.34 18.34
N LEU A 140 5.72 0.14 17.98
CA LEU A 140 5.12 -1.14 18.35
C LEU A 140 5.61 -1.59 19.74
N GLU A 141 4.66 -1.94 20.58
CA GLU A 141 4.90 -2.50 21.91
C GLU A 141 5.38 -3.96 21.81
N TYR A 142 6.48 -4.31 22.50
CA TYR A 142 7.10 -5.65 22.43
C TYR A 142 6.14 -6.79 22.77
N ASP A 143 5.35 -6.65 23.84
CA ASP A 143 4.42 -7.69 24.26
C ASP A 143 3.26 -7.90 23.27
N ASN A 144 2.87 -6.84 22.56
CA ASN A 144 1.82 -6.92 21.54
C ASN A 144 2.33 -7.63 20.28
N ILE A 145 3.55 -7.31 19.82
CA ILE A 145 4.10 -7.96 18.63
C ILE A 145 4.46 -9.43 18.87
N ILE A 146 4.83 -9.83 20.09
CA ILE A 146 4.98 -11.25 20.43
C ILE A 146 3.65 -12.01 20.33
N LYS A 147 2.56 -11.42 20.79
CA LYS A 147 1.22 -12.03 20.68
C LYS A 147 0.79 -12.13 19.22
N GLU A 148 1.01 -11.05 18.44
CA GLU A 148 0.61 -10.97 17.04
C GLU A 148 1.40 -11.98 16.17
N ILE A 149 2.73 -12.09 16.34
CA ILE A 149 3.57 -13.01 15.54
C ILE A 149 3.23 -14.49 15.79
N ASN A 150 2.65 -14.80 16.95
CA ASN A 150 2.23 -16.16 17.34
C ASN A 150 0.72 -16.38 17.11
N ASP A 151 -0.02 -15.38 16.61
CA ASP A 151 -1.44 -15.55 16.32
C ASP A 151 -1.64 -16.40 15.07
N LYS A 152 -2.46 -17.46 15.21
CA LYS A 152 -2.73 -18.41 14.11
C LYS A 152 -3.41 -17.77 12.91
N SER A 153 -4.21 -16.73 13.10
CA SER A 153 -4.85 -16.02 11.98
C SER A 153 -3.85 -15.16 11.24
N PHE A 154 -2.91 -14.55 11.94
CA PHE A 154 -1.77 -13.84 11.34
C PHE A 154 -0.92 -14.78 10.49
N ILE A 155 -0.51 -15.94 11.03
CA ILE A 155 0.30 -16.95 10.32
C ILE A 155 -0.46 -17.52 9.11
N LYS A 156 -1.76 -17.84 9.23
CA LYS A 156 -2.58 -18.30 8.09
C LYS A 156 -2.65 -17.27 6.96
N GLY A 157 -2.69 -15.97 7.29
CA GLY A 157 -2.64 -14.90 6.30
C GLY A 157 -1.31 -14.87 5.54
N LEU A 158 -0.20 -15.20 6.19
CA LEU A 158 1.10 -15.30 5.53
C LEU A 158 1.23 -16.59 4.70
N ILE A 159 0.76 -17.74 5.21
CA ILE A 159 0.77 -19.01 4.46
C ILE A 159 0.00 -18.88 3.14
N ALA A 160 -1.11 -18.15 3.13
CA ALA A 160 -1.90 -17.94 1.92
C ALA A 160 -1.15 -17.15 0.82
N ASP A 161 -0.17 -16.32 1.20
CA ASP A 161 0.52 -15.40 0.29
C ASP A 161 1.92 -15.88 -0.12
N TYR A 162 2.55 -16.77 0.67
CA TYR A 162 3.93 -17.22 0.43
C TYR A 162 4.00 -18.74 0.25
N TRP A 163 4.40 -19.19 -0.94
CA TRP A 163 4.44 -20.60 -1.37
C TRP A 163 5.36 -21.50 -0.51
N PHE A 164 6.35 -20.92 0.13
CA PHE A 164 7.33 -21.63 0.97
C PHE A 164 6.90 -21.75 2.45
N LEU A 165 5.80 -21.12 2.84
CA LEU A 165 5.21 -21.28 4.16
C LEU A 165 4.13 -22.36 4.11
N THR A 166 4.14 -23.28 5.06
CA THR A 166 3.22 -24.41 5.11
C THR A 166 2.40 -24.44 6.40
N ASP A 167 1.38 -25.29 6.45
CA ASP A 167 0.56 -25.49 7.66
C ASP A 167 1.36 -26.02 8.86
N GLU A 168 2.60 -26.50 8.67
CA GLU A 168 3.53 -26.87 9.74
C GLU A 168 3.75 -25.72 10.72
N LEU A 169 3.70 -24.47 10.25
CA LEU A 169 3.82 -23.27 11.07
C LEU A 169 2.64 -23.06 12.05
N LEU A 170 1.56 -23.81 11.91
CA LEU A 170 0.40 -23.76 12.80
C LEU A 170 0.51 -24.74 13.99
N ASN A 171 1.63 -25.47 14.08
CA ASN A 171 1.91 -26.39 15.18
C ASN A 171 2.06 -25.61 16.51
N ASP A 172 1.33 -26.05 17.55
CA ASP A 172 1.35 -25.42 18.87
C ASP A 172 2.68 -25.60 19.63
N ASP A 173 3.53 -26.52 19.19
CA ASP A 173 4.85 -26.77 19.78
C ASP A 173 5.91 -25.77 19.31
N LEU A 174 5.63 -24.96 18.27
CA LEU A 174 6.56 -23.94 17.78
C LEU A 174 6.54 -22.71 18.67
N TYR A 175 7.70 -22.34 19.19
CA TYR A 175 7.88 -21.15 20.03
C TYR A 175 7.70 -19.85 19.23
N TYR A 176 8.23 -19.84 17.99
CA TYR A 176 8.08 -18.75 17.00
C TYR A 176 7.90 -19.37 15.62
N PRO A 177 6.68 -19.35 15.05
CA PRO A 177 6.41 -19.98 13.76
C PRO A 177 7.29 -19.52 12.60
N LEU A 178 7.75 -18.26 12.63
CA LEU A 178 8.57 -17.68 11.57
C LEU A 178 10.08 -17.77 11.81
N GLU A 179 10.54 -18.61 12.77
CA GLU A 179 11.97 -18.83 12.99
C GLU A 179 12.62 -19.41 11.72
N GLY A 180 13.70 -18.78 11.26
CA GLY A 180 14.39 -19.15 10.02
C GLY A 180 13.82 -18.57 8.71
N TYR A 181 12.61 -18.00 8.73
CA TYR A 181 11.96 -17.48 7.53
C TYR A 181 12.17 -16.00 7.26
N LEU A 182 12.53 -15.22 8.29
CA LEU A 182 12.72 -13.78 8.17
C LEU A 182 14.14 -13.47 7.68
N TYR A 183 14.28 -13.00 6.44
CA TYR A 183 15.58 -12.80 5.82
C TYR A 183 16.37 -11.67 6.50
N PRO A 184 17.65 -11.90 6.88
CA PRO A 184 18.51 -10.87 7.45
C PRO A 184 18.91 -9.86 6.38
N ASN A 185 18.63 -8.58 6.61
CA ASN A 185 18.97 -7.47 5.70
C ASN A 185 18.79 -6.14 6.41
N THR A 186 19.12 -5.04 5.75
CA THR A 186 18.75 -3.68 6.17
C THR A 186 17.46 -3.26 5.45
N TYR A 187 16.43 -2.98 6.23
CA TYR A 187 15.11 -2.60 5.71
C TYR A 187 14.81 -1.15 6.02
N GLN A 188 14.22 -0.46 5.04
CA GLN A 188 13.61 0.84 5.26
C GLN A 188 12.20 0.63 5.81
N ILE A 189 11.97 1.05 7.04
CA ILE A 189 10.67 0.97 7.71
C ILE A 189 10.27 2.33 8.28
N TYR A 190 8.99 2.55 8.52
CA TYR A 190 8.49 3.74 9.20
C TYR A 190 8.26 3.42 10.68
N LYS A 191 8.40 4.41 11.56
CA LYS A 191 8.18 4.20 13.00
C LYS A 191 6.80 3.66 13.32
N ASP A 192 5.79 4.07 12.56
CA ASP A 192 4.39 3.64 12.67
C ASP A 192 4.02 2.45 11.78
N SER A 193 4.99 1.75 11.18
CA SER A 193 4.72 0.51 10.43
C SER A 193 4.11 -0.56 11.32
N SER A 194 3.07 -1.24 10.84
CA SER A 194 2.54 -2.43 11.54
C SER A 194 3.52 -3.60 11.45
N LEU A 195 3.41 -4.56 12.39
CA LEU A 195 4.21 -5.78 12.37
C LEU A 195 4.04 -6.53 11.04
N ASN A 196 2.82 -6.61 10.54
CA ASN A 196 2.51 -7.28 9.26
C ASN A 196 3.33 -6.69 8.10
N VAL A 197 3.43 -5.36 7.98
CA VAL A 197 4.22 -4.71 6.94
C VAL A 197 5.71 -5.06 7.05
N ILE A 198 6.25 -5.06 8.27
CA ILE A 198 7.67 -5.36 8.49
C ILE A 198 7.98 -6.82 8.18
N VAL A 199 7.16 -7.74 8.69
CA VAL A 199 7.30 -9.20 8.47
C VAL A 199 7.20 -9.51 6.98
N ARG A 200 6.23 -8.95 6.27
CA ARG A 200 6.10 -9.15 4.82
C ARG A 200 7.30 -8.66 4.04
N LYS A 201 7.88 -7.51 4.37
CA LYS A 201 9.13 -7.06 3.74
C LYS A 201 10.28 -8.06 3.91
N MET A 202 10.35 -8.72 5.06
CA MET A 202 11.38 -9.73 5.31
C MET A 202 11.09 -11.04 4.57
N LEU A 203 9.82 -11.45 4.49
CA LEU A 203 9.38 -12.62 3.71
C LEU A 203 9.48 -12.40 2.20
N ASP A 204 9.25 -11.20 1.69
CA ASP A 204 9.44 -10.84 0.28
C ASP A 204 10.92 -11.02 -0.14
N GLU A 205 11.88 -10.69 0.73
CA GLU A 205 13.29 -10.97 0.47
C GLU A 205 13.58 -12.48 0.54
N THR A 206 12.96 -13.22 1.43
CA THR A 206 13.06 -14.69 1.48
C THR A 206 12.51 -15.30 0.20
N ASP A 207 11.33 -14.89 -0.24
CA ASP A 207 10.71 -15.33 -1.50
C ASP A 207 11.64 -15.09 -2.69
N LYS A 208 12.17 -13.89 -2.81
CA LYS A 208 13.12 -13.52 -3.86
C LYS A 208 14.38 -14.39 -3.87
N LYS A 209 14.86 -14.85 -2.71
CA LYS A 209 16.01 -15.73 -2.58
C LYS A 209 15.67 -17.18 -2.88
N LEU A 210 14.49 -17.66 -2.49
CA LEU A 210 14.06 -19.04 -2.66
C LEU A 210 13.47 -19.31 -4.05
N THR A 211 12.81 -18.34 -4.69
CA THR A 211 12.14 -18.49 -5.98
C THR A 211 13.04 -19.13 -7.07
N PRO A 212 14.35 -18.80 -7.21
CA PRO A 212 15.22 -19.47 -8.18
C PRO A 212 15.37 -20.98 -7.94
N TYR A 213 15.11 -21.45 -6.74
CA TYR A 213 15.24 -22.86 -6.31
C TYR A 213 13.90 -23.56 -6.14
N LYS A 214 12.78 -22.89 -6.42
CA LYS A 214 11.42 -23.39 -6.19
C LYS A 214 11.20 -24.78 -6.76
N ASP A 215 11.55 -25.00 -8.02
CA ASP A 215 11.38 -26.31 -8.69
C ASP A 215 12.18 -27.45 -8.02
N VAL A 216 13.30 -27.12 -7.42
CA VAL A 216 14.15 -28.10 -6.69
C VAL A 216 13.53 -28.40 -5.33
N ILE A 217 13.08 -27.38 -4.64
CA ILE A 217 12.44 -27.48 -3.32
C ILE A 217 11.13 -28.29 -3.43
N GLU A 218 10.27 -27.96 -4.40
CA GLU A 218 8.99 -28.66 -4.61
C GLU A 218 9.15 -30.15 -5.00
N LYS A 219 10.31 -30.54 -5.55
CA LYS A 219 10.63 -31.93 -5.87
C LYS A 219 11.35 -32.65 -4.72
N SER A 220 11.75 -31.91 -3.70
CA SER A 220 12.38 -32.49 -2.51
C SER A 220 11.38 -33.26 -1.65
N SER A 221 11.87 -34.22 -0.89
CA SER A 221 11.09 -34.87 0.20
C SER A 221 11.07 -34.03 1.48
N TYR A 222 11.79 -32.92 1.51
CA TYR A 222 11.89 -31.98 2.63
C TYR A 222 11.12 -30.69 2.32
N SER A 223 10.47 -30.13 3.31
CA SER A 223 9.90 -28.78 3.25
C SER A 223 10.99 -27.71 3.46
N VAL A 224 10.65 -26.44 3.30
CA VAL A 224 11.58 -25.35 3.68
C VAL A 224 11.72 -25.27 5.21
N HIS A 225 10.80 -25.89 5.96
CA HIS A 225 10.84 -25.92 7.42
C HIS A 225 11.84 -26.96 7.98
N ASP A 226 12.07 -28.06 7.25
CA ASP A 226 13.06 -29.10 7.59
C ASP A 226 14.51 -28.59 7.45
#